data_b649f0634c36766626a6f8ff16068f1c
#
_entry.id   b649f0634c36766626a6f8ff16068f1c
#
_cell.length_a   1.000
_cell.length_b   1.000
_cell.length_c   1.000
_cell.angle_alpha   90.00
_cell.angle_beta   90.00
_cell.angle_gamma   90.00
#
_symmetry.space_group_name_H-M   'P 1'
#
loop_
_entity.id
_entity.type
_entity.pdbx_description
1 polymer ?
#
loop_
_entity_poly.entity_id
_entity_poly.type
_entity_poly.pdbx_seq_one_letter_code
_entity_poly.pdbx_strand_id
1 'polypeptide(L)'
;SNTSTVHRRVALAVAAMWREQLGVITELRNEEWKVFVANRRQRRETEVFRGGWIADYDDAGSFLDLFATGSPLNWSGFADAEYERLLGAARAASDPDERARLRGEAEARLLDAHPIVPLYFYTSKHLVSPRLRGFEPNPLDRHPSRFLRFAE
;
A
#
# COMPACT_ATOMS: atom_id res chain seq x y z
N SER A 1 -2.83 -13.53 -5.57
CA SER A 1 -1.92 -14.20 -4.71
C SER A 1 -2.57 -14.64 -3.44
N ASN A 2 -2.71 -15.86 -3.39
CA ASN A 2 -3.66 -16.13 -2.74
C ASN A 2 -3.75 -17.37 -1.94
N THR A 3 -2.64 -17.92 -1.45
CA THR A 3 -2.48 -18.88 -0.39
C THR A 3 -2.76 -18.30 1.01
N SER A 4 -2.81 -16.98 1.18
CA SER A 4 -3.13 -16.35 2.46
C SER A 4 -4.64 -16.41 2.73
N THR A 5 -5.01 -17.10 3.80
CA THR A 5 -6.41 -17.18 4.27
C THR A 5 -6.98 -15.80 4.64
N VAL A 6 -6.14 -14.90 5.15
CA VAL A 6 -6.54 -13.51 5.49
C VAL A 6 -6.93 -12.75 4.23
N HIS A 7 -6.09 -12.77 3.20
CA HIS A 7 -6.38 -12.08 1.94
C HIS A 7 -7.64 -12.62 1.25
N ARG A 8 -7.84 -13.94 1.31
CA ARG A 8 -9.05 -14.57 0.79
C ARG A 8 -10.30 -14.10 1.52
N ARG A 9 -10.27 -14.03 2.86
CA ARG A 9 -11.39 -13.53 3.66
C ARG A 9 -11.73 -12.08 3.34
N VAL A 10 -10.72 -11.21 3.23
CA VAL A 10 -10.92 -9.81 2.84
C VAL A 10 -11.55 -9.71 1.45
N ALA A 11 -11.05 -10.44 0.46
CA ALA A 11 -11.61 -10.42 -0.89
C ALA A 11 -13.06 -10.91 -0.93
N LEU A 12 -13.40 -11.96 -0.18
CA LEU A 12 -14.78 -12.45 -0.06
C LEU A 12 -15.70 -11.41 0.61
N ALA A 13 -15.22 -10.74 1.66
CA ALA A 13 -16.00 -9.71 2.35
C ALA A 13 -16.27 -8.50 1.42
N VAL A 14 -15.26 -8.03 0.69
CA VAL A 14 -15.41 -6.94 -0.29
C VAL A 14 -16.38 -7.34 -1.41
N ALA A 15 -16.26 -8.55 -1.96
CA ALA A 15 -17.16 -9.04 -2.99
C ALA A 15 -18.63 -9.13 -2.49
N ALA A 16 -18.83 -9.55 -1.24
CA ALA A 16 -20.16 -9.56 -0.62
C ALA A 16 -20.72 -8.13 -0.47
N MET A 17 -19.93 -7.20 0.04
CA MET A 17 -20.32 -5.79 0.20
C MET A 17 -20.69 -5.16 -1.16
N TRP A 18 -19.91 -5.38 -2.20
CA TRP A 18 -20.20 -4.87 -3.54
C TRP A 18 -21.49 -5.45 -4.10
N ARG A 19 -21.72 -6.73 -3.88
CA ARG A 19 -22.99 -7.35 -4.28
C ARG A 19 -24.20 -6.76 -3.56
N GLU A 20 -24.09 -6.58 -2.25
CA GLU A 20 -25.20 -6.11 -1.40
C GLU A 20 -25.48 -4.62 -1.59
N GLN A 21 -24.44 -3.80 -1.69
CA GLN A 21 -24.58 -2.34 -1.74
C GLN A 21 -24.66 -1.77 -3.16
N LEU A 22 -24.02 -2.42 -4.11
CA LEU A 22 -23.85 -1.91 -5.46
C LEU A 22 -24.48 -2.81 -6.54
N GLY A 23 -24.94 -4.01 -6.19
CA GLY A 23 -25.43 -4.99 -7.15
C GLY A 23 -24.34 -5.58 -8.06
N VAL A 24 -23.06 -5.36 -7.73
CA VAL A 24 -21.92 -5.82 -8.53
C VAL A 24 -21.61 -7.27 -8.21
N ILE A 25 -21.61 -8.12 -9.22
CA ILE A 25 -21.18 -9.52 -9.10
C ILE A 25 -19.68 -9.59 -9.35
N THR A 26 -18.94 -10.12 -8.38
CA THR A 26 -17.48 -10.20 -8.42
C THR A 26 -17.04 -11.65 -8.53
N GLU A 27 -16.25 -11.98 -9.55
CA GLU A 27 -15.56 -13.26 -9.68
C GLU A 27 -14.14 -13.15 -9.11
N LEU A 28 -13.82 -13.98 -8.13
CA LEU A 28 -12.49 -13.98 -7.50
C LEU A 28 -11.56 -14.93 -8.24
N ARG A 29 -10.53 -14.39 -8.86
CA ARG A 29 -9.46 -15.14 -9.50
C ARG A 29 -8.26 -15.31 -8.58
N ASN A 30 -7.82 -16.54 -8.40
CA ASN A 30 -6.63 -16.89 -7.65
C ASN A 30 -5.57 -17.43 -8.61
N GLU A 31 -4.39 -16.81 -8.60
CA GLU A 31 -3.31 -17.14 -9.51
C GLU A 31 -2.01 -17.40 -8.73
N GLU A 32 -1.10 -18.15 -9.33
CA GLU A 32 0.27 -18.25 -8.84
C GLU A 32 0.92 -16.86 -8.80
N TRP A 33 1.84 -16.63 -7.84
CA TRP A 33 2.37 -15.29 -7.56
C TRP A 33 3.02 -14.60 -8.77
N LYS A 34 3.84 -15.31 -9.54
CA LYS A 34 4.51 -14.71 -10.71
C LYS A 34 3.52 -14.35 -11.80
N VAL A 35 2.52 -15.21 -12.04
CA VAL A 35 1.43 -14.96 -12.99
C VAL A 35 0.62 -13.74 -12.56
N PHE A 36 0.21 -13.69 -11.29
CA PHE A 36 -0.50 -12.56 -10.72
C PHE A 36 0.27 -11.24 -10.88
N VAL A 37 1.57 -11.23 -10.57
CA VAL A 37 2.40 -10.02 -10.72
C VAL A 37 2.49 -9.59 -12.19
N ALA A 38 2.63 -10.53 -13.12
CA ALA A 38 2.67 -10.23 -14.55
C ALA A 38 1.34 -9.66 -15.05
N ASN A 39 0.21 -10.30 -14.71
CA ASN A 39 -1.13 -9.85 -15.08
C ASN A 39 -1.46 -8.47 -14.52
N ARG A 40 -1.12 -8.21 -13.25
CA ARG A 40 -1.28 -6.90 -12.63
C ARG A 40 -0.47 -5.82 -13.33
N ARG A 41 0.81 -6.08 -13.64
CA ARG A 41 1.66 -5.12 -14.37
C ARG A 41 1.15 -4.82 -15.76
N GLN A 42 0.59 -5.82 -16.43
CA GLN A 42 0.04 -5.69 -17.78
C GLN A 42 -1.43 -5.28 -17.78
N ARG A 43 -2.08 -5.18 -16.61
CA ARG A 43 -3.51 -4.89 -16.46
C ARG A 43 -4.38 -5.82 -17.29
N ARG A 44 -4.11 -7.12 -17.18
CA ARG A 44 -4.80 -8.19 -17.93
C ARG A 44 -5.54 -9.12 -16.98
N GLU A 45 -6.47 -9.89 -17.52
CA GLU A 45 -7.20 -10.98 -16.88
C GLU A 45 -8.23 -10.57 -15.83
N THR A 46 -8.05 -9.43 -15.15
CA THR A 46 -9.01 -8.90 -14.16
C THR A 46 -9.05 -7.38 -14.22
N GLU A 47 -10.20 -6.79 -13.84
CA GLU A 47 -10.39 -5.34 -13.79
C GLU A 47 -9.83 -4.74 -12.49
N VAL A 48 -9.86 -5.51 -11.40
CA VAL A 48 -9.40 -5.08 -10.08
C VAL A 48 -8.38 -6.05 -9.52
N PHE A 49 -7.28 -5.51 -9.01
CA PHE A 49 -6.20 -6.29 -8.42
C PHE A 49 -6.01 -5.92 -6.96
N ARG A 50 -5.84 -6.93 -6.10
CA ARG A 50 -5.40 -6.67 -4.75
C ARG A 50 -3.96 -6.15 -4.75
N GLY A 51 -3.72 -5.07 -4.04
CA GLY A 51 -2.39 -4.51 -3.80
C GLY A 51 -2.12 -4.35 -2.30
N GLY A 52 -0.90 -4.02 -1.98
CA GLY A 52 -0.43 -3.61 -0.67
C GLY A 52 1.00 -3.13 -0.79
N TRP A 53 1.37 -2.18 0.05
CA TRP A 53 2.72 -1.64 0.12
C TRP A 53 3.14 -1.50 1.57
N ILE A 54 4.39 -1.73 1.84
CA ILE A 54 5.05 -1.44 3.12
C ILE A 54 6.03 -0.32 2.82
N ALA A 55 6.07 0.70 3.65
CA ALA A 55 6.95 1.84 3.45
C ALA A 55 8.43 1.41 3.32
N ASP A 56 9.13 1.93 2.33
CA ASP A 56 10.57 1.71 2.15
C ASP A 56 11.38 2.61 3.10
N TYR A 57 10.80 3.76 3.46
CA TYR A 57 11.33 4.76 4.39
C TYR A 57 10.17 5.46 5.10
N ASP A 58 10.45 6.10 6.24
CA ASP A 58 9.45 6.75 7.09
C ASP A 58 9.03 8.11 6.51
N ASP A 59 8.24 8.05 5.45
CA ASP A 59 7.72 9.20 4.75
C ASP A 59 6.54 8.82 3.83
N ALA A 60 5.52 9.68 3.75
CA ALA A 60 4.35 9.47 2.88
C ALA A 60 4.72 9.33 1.39
N GLY A 61 5.83 9.93 0.96
CA GLY A 61 6.36 9.77 -0.39
C GLY A 61 6.59 8.31 -0.78
N SER A 62 6.93 7.43 0.19
CA SER A 62 7.08 5.99 -0.05
C SER A 62 5.80 5.34 -0.61
N PHE A 63 4.63 5.92 -0.37
CA PHE A 63 3.35 5.45 -0.89
C PHE A 63 2.92 6.25 -2.13
N LEU A 64 3.05 7.57 -2.08
CA LEU A 64 2.57 8.44 -3.15
C LEU A 64 3.39 8.28 -4.44
N ASP A 65 4.70 8.12 -4.33
CA ASP A 65 5.59 7.94 -5.49
C ASP A 65 5.28 6.66 -6.31
N LEU A 66 4.54 5.72 -5.74
CA LEU A 66 4.06 4.54 -6.47
C LEU A 66 3.16 4.93 -7.65
N PHE A 67 2.37 5.99 -7.51
CA PHE A 67 1.36 6.41 -8.48
C PHE A 67 1.83 7.53 -9.41
N ALA A 68 3.09 7.96 -9.28
CA ALA A 68 3.68 8.93 -10.20
C ALA A 68 3.68 8.39 -11.63
N THR A 69 3.43 9.26 -12.59
CA THR A 69 3.50 8.93 -14.02
C THR A 69 4.90 8.43 -14.37
N GLY A 70 4.98 7.29 -15.04
CA GLY A 70 6.26 6.64 -15.35
C GLY A 70 6.86 5.80 -14.23
N SER A 71 6.28 5.78 -13.03
CA SER A 71 6.69 4.82 -11.99
C SER A 71 6.44 3.38 -12.45
N PRO A 72 7.42 2.48 -12.39
CA PRO A 72 7.23 1.08 -12.75
C PRO A 72 6.30 0.34 -11.79
N LEU A 73 5.95 0.98 -10.68
CA LEU A 73 5.05 0.49 -9.65
C LEU A 73 3.63 1.04 -9.79
N ASN A 74 3.41 1.97 -10.71
CA ASN A 74 2.09 2.51 -11.02
C ASN A 74 1.26 1.51 -11.84
N TRP A 75 0.79 0.47 -11.16
CA TRP A 75 0.04 -0.60 -11.83
C TRP A 75 -1.39 -0.19 -12.19
N SER A 76 -1.92 0.87 -11.56
CA SER A 76 -3.21 1.44 -11.92
C SER A 76 -3.18 2.16 -13.27
N GLY A 77 -2.02 2.67 -13.67
CA GLY A 77 -1.87 3.54 -14.84
C GLY A 77 -2.43 4.94 -14.61
N PHE A 78 -2.56 5.34 -13.36
CA PHE A 78 -2.96 6.68 -12.99
C PHE A 78 -1.99 7.72 -13.58
N ALA A 79 -2.54 8.79 -14.15
CA ALA A 79 -1.78 9.91 -14.68
C ALA A 79 -2.58 11.18 -14.48
N ASP A 80 -2.06 12.11 -13.70
CA ASP A 80 -2.71 13.36 -13.37
C ASP A 80 -1.66 14.47 -13.20
N ALA A 81 -1.78 15.53 -14.01
CA ALA A 81 -0.79 16.60 -14.04
C ALA A 81 -0.72 17.39 -12.72
N GLU A 82 -1.84 17.55 -12.02
CA GLU A 82 -1.87 18.24 -10.73
C GLU A 82 -1.24 17.40 -9.65
N TYR A 83 -1.48 16.09 -9.67
CA TYR A 83 -0.79 15.16 -8.78
C TYR A 83 0.74 15.22 -8.95
N GLU A 84 1.23 15.20 -10.19
CA GLU A 84 2.66 15.33 -10.48
C GLU A 84 3.24 16.68 -10.00
N ARG A 85 2.48 17.76 -10.20
CA ARG A 85 2.87 19.08 -9.71
C ARG A 85 3.01 19.11 -8.19
N LEU A 86 2.05 18.54 -7.47
CA LEU A 86 2.04 18.45 -6.01
C LEU A 86 3.20 17.60 -5.49
N LEU A 87 3.47 16.45 -6.10
CA LEU A 87 4.63 15.62 -5.75
C LEU A 87 5.95 16.36 -5.99
N GLY A 88 6.07 17.05 -7.12
CA GLY A 88 7.24 17.83 -7.44
C GLY A 88 7.48 18.96 -6.44
N ALA A 89 6.42 19.71 -6.10
CA ALA A 89 6.47 20.76 -5.09
C ALA A 89 6.85 20.23 -3.70
N ALA A 90 6.27 19.08 -3.29
CA ALA A 90 6.58 18.46 -2.01
C ALA A 90 8.04 18.00 -1.92
N ARG A 91 8.63 17.50 -3.01
CA ARG A 91 10.07 17.15 -3.07
C ARG A 91 10.98 18.36 -2.96
N ALA A 92 10.55 19.51 -3.51
CA ALA A 92 11.31 20.75 -3.48
C ALA A 92 11.16 21.54 -2.16
N ALA A 93 10.11 21.27 -1.38
CA ALA A 93 9.82 21.97 -0.15
C ALA A 93 10.89 21.68 0.92
N SER A 94 11.52 22.73 1.45
CA SER A 94 12.48 22.65 2.55
C SER A 94 11.79 22.61 3.91
N ASP A 95 10.63 23.24 4.04
CA ASP A 95 9.82 23.23 5.24
C ASP A 95 9.06 21.90 5.36
N PRO A 96 9.22 21.18 6.49
CA PRO A 96 8.51 19.92 6.74
C PRO A 96 6.98 20.05 6.75
N ASP A 97 6.44 21.14 7.28
CA ASP A 97 5.00 21.35 7.37
C ASP A 97 4.39 21.61 5.99
N GLU A 98 5.06 22.43 5.20
CA GLU A 98 4.68 22.66 3.80
C GLU A 98 4.76 21.37 2.98
N ARG A 99 5.80 20.56 3.18
CA ARG A 99 5.93 19.25 2.53
C ARG A 99 4.80 18.31 2.91
N ALA A 100 4.44 18.27 4.19
CA ALA A 100 3.34 17.43 4.68
C ALA A 100 1.99 17.89 4.09
N ARG A 101 1.75 19.20 4.01
CA ARG A 101 0.55 19.80 3.40
C ARG A 101 0.43 19.40 1.92
N LEU A 102 1.49 19.58 1.13
CA LEU A 102 1.51 19.25 -0.29
C LEU A 102 1.28 17.75 -0.55
N ARG A 103 1.81 16.88 0.33
CA ARG A 103 1.55 15.44 0.25
C ARG A 103 0.11 15.09 0.58
N GLY A 104 -0.48 15.74 1.57
CA GLY A 104 -1.89 15.57 1.90
C GLY A 104 -2.80 15.97 0.72
N GLU A 105 -2.48 17.04 0.02
CA GLU A 105 -3.20 17.46 -1.20
C GLU A 105 -3.02 16.45 -2.34
N ALA A 106 -1.81 15.91 -2.52
CA ALA A 106 -1.56 14.87 -3.51
C ALA A 106 -2.34 13.58 -3.18
N GLU A 107 -2.38 13.17 -1.90
CA GLU A 107 -3.17 12.03 -1.45
C GLU A 107 -4.66 12.23 -1.72
N ALA A 108 -5.21 13.38 -1.35
CA ALA A 108 -6.61 13.72 -1.61
C ALA A 108 -6.91 13.64 -3.11
N ARG A 109 -6.05 14.20 -3.96
CA ARG A 109 -6.19 14.15 -5.42
C ARG A 109 -6.18 12.73 -5.96
N LEU A 110 -5.27 11.88 -5.44
CA LEU A 110 -5.20 10.47 -5.81
C LEU A 110 -6.49 9.73 -5.43
N LEU A 111 -6.98 9.95 -4.22
CA LEU A 111 -8.17 9.26 -3.71
C LEU A 111 -9.44 9.71 -4.45
N ASP A 112 -9.56 11.00 -4.78
CA ASP A 112 -10.70 11.52 -5.56
C ASP A 112 -10.76 10.95 -6.98
N ALA A 113 -9.61 10.64 -7.57
CA ALA A 113 -9.56 10.02 -8.90
C ALA A 113 -9.84 8.50 -8.89
N HIS A 114 -9.91 7.87 -7.72
CA HIS A 114 -10.24 6.46 -7.50
C HIS A 114 -9.39 5.42 -8.27
N PRO A 115 -8.08 5.62 -8.49
CA PRO A 115 -7.25 4.57 -9.10
C PRO A 115 -7.01 3.39 -8.16
N ILE A 116 -7.29 3.58 -6.88
CA ILE A 116 -7.23 2.58 -5.82
C ILE A 116 -8.45 2.70 -4.89
N VAL A 117 -8.75 1.61 -4.21
CA VAL A 117 -9.72 1.55 -3.11
C VAL A 117 -8.96 1.14 -1.84
N PRO A 118 -8.60 2.09 -0.95
CA PRO A 118 -7.97 1.76 0.31
C PRO A 118 -8.89 0.93 1.19
N LEU A 119 -8.40 -0.17 1.76
CA LEU A 119 -9.22 -1.07 2.58
C LEU A 119 -8.86 -0.99 4.06
N TYR A 120 -7.58 -1.08 4.40
CA TYR A 120 -7.11 -1.05 5.78
C TYR A 120 -5.59 -0.86 5.84
N PHE A 121 -5.12 -0.41 6.98
CA PHE A 121 -3.71 -0.46 7.34
C PHE A 121 -3.36 -1.85 7.88
N TYR A 122 -2.32 -2.45 7.32
CA TYR A 122 -1.82 -3.74 7.79
C TYR A 122 -1.09 -3.55 9.12
N THR A 123 -1.40 -4.40 10.09
CA THR A 123 -0.74 -4.39 11.39
C THR A 123 0.15 -5.61 11.55
N SER A 124 1.44 -5.38 11.75
CA SER A 124 2.38 -6.43 12.15
C SER A 124 2.11 -6.89 13.58
N LYS A 125 2.28 -8.17 13.82
CA LYS A 125 2.06 -8.80 15.13
C LYS A 125 3.28 -9.61 15.51
N HIS A 126 3.83 -9.29 16.67
CA HIS A 126 5.02 -9.95 17.21
C HIS A 126 4.72 -10.54 18.58
N LEU A 127 5.14 -11.78 18.78
CA LEU A 127 5.22 -12.37 20.11
C LEU A 127 6.66 -12.27 20.57
N VAL A 128 6.91 -11.35 21.49
CA VAL A 128 8.27 -11.01 21.95
C VAL A 128 8.46 -11.52 23.38
N SER A 129 9.53 -12.26 23.63
CA SER A 129 9.89 -12.70 24.97
C SER A 129 10.13 -11.49 25.88
N PRO A 130 9.62 -11.47 27.13
CA PRO A 130 9.89 -10.40 28.07
C PRO A 130 11.37 -10.28 28.46
N ARG A 131 12.18 -11.29 28.16
CA ARG A 131 13.63 -11.25 28.33
C ARG A 131 14.37 -10.59 27.18
N LEU A 132 13.72 -10.38 26.02
CA LEU A 132 14.34 -9.71 24.88
C LEU A 132 14.32 -8.19 25.08
N ARG A 133 15.48 -7.54 24.89
CA ARG A 133 15.67 -6.09 24.93
C ARG A 133 16.03 -5.58 23.54
N GLY A 134 15.69 -4.31 23.25
CA GLY A 134 16.02 -3.68 21.98
C GLY A 134 15.03 -3.96 20.86
N PHE A 135 13.91 -4.64 21.16
CA PHE A 135 12.80 -4.80 20.23
C PHE A 135 11.83 -3.62 20.38
N GLU A 136 12.04 -2.60 19.56
CA GLU A 136 11.23 -1.38 19.61
C GLU A 136 10.30 -1.32 18.39
N PRO A 137 8.98 -1.02 18.57
CA PRO A 137 8.08 -0.78 17.46
C PRO A 137 8.59 0.35 16.55
N ASN A 138 8.51 0.15 15.23
CA ASN A 138 8.86 1.18 14.27
C ASN A 138 8.00 1.07 13.00
N PRO A 139 7.80 2.19 12.25
CA PRO A 139 6.92 2.20 11.07
C PRO A 139 7.31 1.24 9.96
N LEU A 140 8.60 0.88 9.88
CA LEU A 140 9.12 -0.03 8.83
C LEU A 140 9.10 -1.50 9.26
N ASP A 141 8.72 -1.78 10.51
CA ASP A 141 8.74 -3.13 11.10
C ASP A 141 10.10 -3.84 10.94
N ARG A 142 11.19 -3.08 11.10
CA ARG A 142 12.56 -3.58 10.97
C ARG A 142 13.24 -3.68 12.33
N HIS A 143 13.66 -4.88 12.69
CA HIS A 143 14.27 -5.20 13.98
C HIS A 143 15.65 -5.86 13.79
N PRO A 144 16.71 -5.10 13.45
CA PRO A 144 18.01 -5.66 13.19
C PRO A 144 18.58 -6.36 14.44
N SER A 145 19.05 -7.60 14.27
CA SER A 145 19.49 -8.45 15.38
C SER A 145 20.64 -7.84 16.21
N ARG A 146 21.45 -6.97 15.61
CA ARG A 146 22.54 -6.24 16.31
C ARG A 146 22.08 -5.38 17.49
N PHE A 147 20.80 -5.02 17.55
CA PHE A 147 20.20 -4.24 18.65
C PHE A 147 19.48 -5.12 19.67
N LEU A 148 19.30 -6.41 19.35
CA LEU A 148 18.57 -7.33 20.21
C LEU A 148 19.53 -8.02 21.17
N ARG A 149 19.15 -8.12 22.45
CA ARG A 149 19.87 -8.86 23.47
C ARG A 149 18.92 -9.48 24.48
N PHE A 150 19.31 -10.59 25.07
CA PHE A 150 18.59 -11.12 26.22
C PHE A 150 18.99 -10.37 27.50
N ALA A 151 18.01 -10.10 28.36
CA ALA A 151 18.28 -9.67 29.72
C ALA A 151 18.91 -10.82 30.50
N GLU A 152 19.91 -10.52 31.33
CA GLU A 152 20.50 -11.45 32.29
C GLU A 152 19.51 -11.86 33.35
#